data_caec43ac2ebec92a4dea55599bb30202
#
_entry.id   caec43ac2ebec92a4dea55599bb30202
#
_cell.length_a   1.000
_cell.length_b   1.000
_cell.length_c   1.000
_cell.angle_alpha   90.00
_cell.angle_beta   90.00
_cell.angle_gamma   90.00
#
_symmetry.space_group_name_H-M   'P 1'
#
loop_
_entity.id
_entity.type
_entity.pdbx_description
1 polymer ?
#
loop_
_entity_poly.entity_id
_entity_poly.type
_entity_poly.pdbx_seq_one_letter_code
_entity_poly.pdbx_strand_id
1 'polypeptide(L)'
;MIEKVLDELYKKLPLDLNVVDVNGIHPLSNGAVVVDVSYPMMSDDFTETLCFNSSLNARDILIHLEERVNSKYSSLKDDEYVREKLNEFFKLTDELLQTL
;
A
#
# COMPACT_ATOMS: atom_id res chain seq x y z
N MET A 1 0.79 -5.94 14.55
CA MET A 1 -0.52 -5.70 13.92
C MET A 1 -0.38 -5.25 12.47
N ILE A 2 0.41 -4.24 12.19
CA ILE A 2 0.64 -3.77 10.82
C ILE A 2 1.25 -4.84 9.93
N GLU A 3 2.17 -5.63 10.46
CA GLU A 3 2.82 -6.71 9.71
C GLU A 3 1.80 -7.72 9.18
N LYS A 4 0.84 -8.08 10.01
CA LYS A 4 -0.23 -9.03 9.64
C LYS A 4 -1.10 -8.47 8.52
N VAL A 5 -1.47 -7.19 8.60
CA VAL A 5 -2.29 -6.54 7.57
C VAL A 5 -1.56 -6.51 6.23
N LEU A 6 -0.29 -6.15 6.25
CA LEU A 6 0.52 -6.09 5.04
C LEU A 6 0.75 -7.49 4.46
N ASP A 7 0.97 -8.49 5.30
CA ASP A 7 1.11 -9.88 4.86
C ASP A 7 -0.16 -10.39 4.18
N GLU A 8 -1.33 -10.11 4.75
CA GLU A 8 -2.61 -10.49 4.16
C GLU A 8 -2.84 -9.78 2.83
N LEU A 9 -2.50 -8.50 2.75
CA LEU A 9 -2.58 -7.75 1.50
C LEU A 9 -1.71 -8.40 0.43
N TYR A 10 -0.46 -8.73 0.76
CA TYR A 10 0.46 -9.38 -0.18
C TYR A 10 -0.04 -10.72 -0.68
N LYS A 11 -0.62 -11.52 0.20
CA LYS A 11 -1.16 -12.84 -0.19
C LYS A 11 -2.32 -12.72 -1.16
N LYS A 12 -3.08 -11.62 -1.10
CA LYS A 12 -4.23 -11.41 -1.97
C LYS A 12 -3.89 -10.71 -3.28
N LEU A 13 -2.76 -9.98 -3.32
CA LEU A 13 -2.34 -9.29 -4.52
C LEU A 13 -1.71 -10.29 -5.51
N PRO A 14 -2.17 -10.34 -6.76
CA PRO A 14 -1.49 -11.12 -7.79
C PRO A 14 -0.05 -10.62 -7.99
N LEU A 15 0.87 -11.53 -8.30
CA LEU A 15 2.29 -11.20 -8.48
C LEU A 15 2.51 -10.18 -9.59
N ASP A 16 1.62 -10.12 -10.57
CA ASP A 16 1.72 -9.20 -11.71
C ASP A 16 1.04 -7.86 -11.48
N LEU A 17 0.45 -7.63 -10.31
CA LEU A 17 -0.27 -6.39 -10.04
C LEU A 17 0.65 -5.18 -9.96
N ASN A 18 1.77 -5.33 -9.30
CA ASN A 18 2.91 -4.40 -9.35
C ASN A 18 2.58 -2.93 -9.03
N VAL A 19 1.61 -2.70 -8.15
CA VAL A 19 1.16 -1.35 -7.79
C VAL A 19 2.01 -0.76 -6.67
N VAL A 20 2.26 -1.54 -5.62
CA VAL A 20 3.07 -1.11 -4.48
C VAL A 20 3.80 -2.31 -3.89
N ASP A 21 5.08 -2.11 -3.55
CA ASP A 21 5.89 -3.10 -2.86
C ASP A 21 6.28 -2.57 -1.49
N VAL A 22 6.20 -3.41 -0.47
CA VAL A 22 6.71 -3.09 0.87
C VAL A 22 8.10 -3.69 0.99
N ASN A 23 9.10 -2.82 1.11
CA ASN A 23 10.51 -3.21 1.11
C ASN A 23 11.06 -3.45 2.52
N GLY A 24 10.44 -2.86 3.53
CA GLY A 24 10.88 -3.04 4.91
C GLY A 24 9.88 -2.48 5.90
N ILE A 25 9.84 -3.09 7.08
CA ILE A 25 8.98 -2.66 8.19
C ILE A 25 9.89 -2.49 9.41
N HIS A 26 9.92 -1.28 9.98
CA HIS A 26 10.84 -0.93 11.07
C HIS A 26 10.05 -0.44 12.28
N PRO A 27 9.82 -1.29 13.29
CA PRO A 27 9.18 -0.87 14.53
C PRO A 27 10.07 0.12 15.32
N LEU A 28 9.44 1.15 15.85
CA LEU A 28 10.12 2.13 16.68
C LEU A 28 9.84 1.89 18.16
N SER A 29 10.70 2.43 19.03
CA SER A 29 10.59 2.25 20.48
C SER A 29 9.31 2.83 21.08
N ASN A 30 8.70 3.83 20.43
CA ASN A 30 7.45 4.44 20.89
C ASN A 30 6.19 3.70 20.39
N GLY A 31 6.35 2.55 19.72
CA GLY A 31 5.25 1.78 19.19
C GLY A 31 4.81 2.15 17.77
N ALA A 32 5.33 3.25 17.22
CA ALA A 32 5.10 3.59 15.82
C ALA A 32 5.87 2.64 14.91
N VAL A 33 5.47 2.57 13.64
CA VAL A 33 6.11 1.71 12.65
C VAL A 33 6.42 2.52 11.40
N VAL A 34 7.65 2.40 10.93
CA VAL A 34 8.10 3.01 9.67
C VAL A 34 8.11 1.93 8.59
N VAL A 35 7.49 2.21 7.46
CA VAL A 35 7.36 1.25 6.36
C VAL A 35 7.97 1.87 5.10
N ASP A 36 8.93 1.17 4.51
CA ASP A 36 9.52 1.56 3.25
C ASP A 36 8.74 0.90 2.11
N VAL A 37 8.19 1.72 1.22
CA VAL A 37 7.41 1.24 0.09
C VAL A 37 8.02 1.75 -1.22
N SER A 38 7.79 1.02 -2.30
CA SER A 38 8.12 1.47 -3.65
C SER A 38 6.90 1.35 -4.55
N TYR A 39 6.92 2.13 -5.64
CA TYR A 39 5.83 2.19 -6.61
C TYR A 39 6.35 1.77 -7.98
N PRO A 40 6.33 0.45 -8.28
CA PRO A 40 7.04 -0.09 -9.46
C PRO A 40 6.55 0.42 -10.81
N MET A 41 5.30 0.88 -10.90
CA MET A 41 4.78 1.44 -12.15
C MET A 41 5.23 2.87 -12.41
N MET A 42 5.85 3.52 -11.42
CA MET A 42 6.48 4.83 -11.62
C MET A 42 7.79 4.65 -12.37
N SER A 43 8.06 5.53 -13.33
CA SER A 43 9.22 5.40 -14.23
C SER A 43 10.58 5.52 -13.54
N ASP A 44 10.62 6.08 -12.34
CA ASP A 44 11.87 6.39 -11.62
C ASP A 44 12.09 5.50 -10.39
N ASP A 45 11.47 4.33 -10.33
CA ASP A 45 11.54 3.45 -9.14
C ASP A 45 11.31 4.22 -7.84
N PHE A 46 10.24 4.98 -7.81
CA PHE A 46 9.98 5.89 -6.70
C PHE A 46 9.81 5.12 -5.40
N THR A 47 10.58 5.50 -4.39
CA THR A 47 10.47 4.94 -3.05
C THR A 47 9.99 5.99 -2.07
N GLU A 48 9.26 5.56 -1.04
CA GLU A 48 8.70 6.44 -0.03
C GLU A 48 8.74 5.76 1.33
N THR A 49 8.94 6.56 2.38
CA THR A 49 8.89 6.09 3.75
C THR A 49 7.60 6.58 4.39
N LEU A 50 6.77 5.64 4.85
CA LEU A 50 5.51 5.94 5.51
C LEU A 50 5.66 5.69 7.01
N CYS A 51 5.15 6.62 7.83
CA CYS A 51 5.17 6.48 9.28
C CYS A 51 3.74 6.28 9.78
N PHE A 52 3.50 5.18 10.50
CA PHE A 52 2.21 4.87 11.08
C PHE A 52 2.26 5.01 12.59
N ASN A 53 1.34 5.81 13.12
CA ASN A 53 1.21 6.02 14.55
C ASN A 53 0.76 4.73 15.24
N SER A 54 1.26 4.48 16.45
CA SER A 54 0.89 3.31 17.24
C SER A 54 -0.60 3.24 17.58
N SER A 55 -1.31 4.36 17.54
CA SER A 55 -2.76 4.40 17.81
C SER A 55 -3.62 3.96 16.61
N LEU A 56 -3.03 3.80 15.42
CA LEU A 56 -3.78 3.39 14.23
C LEU A 56 -4.13 1.91 14.28
N ASN A 57 -5.34 1.56 13.90
CA ASN A 57 -5.75 0.18 13.74
C ASN A 57 -5.46 -0.31 12.30
N ALA A 58 -5.68 -1.61 12.08
CA ALA A 58 -5.40 -2.22 10.78
C ALA A 58 -6.18 -1.57 9.63
N ARG A 59 -7.43 -1.22 9.89
CA ARG A 59 -8.28 -0.57 8.89
C ARG A 59 -7.73 0.80 8.49
N ASP A 60 -7.32 1.61 9.46
CA ASP A 60 -6.78 2.95 9.20
C ASP A 60 -5.46 2.87 8.42
N ILE A 61 -4.64 1.88 8.73
CA ILE A 61 -3.37 1.64 8.03
C ILE A 61 -3.64 1.35 6.55
N LEU A 62 -4.60 0.48 6.27
CA LEU A 62 -4.93 0.11 4.90
C LEU A 62 -5.53 1.28 4.13
N ILE A 63 -6.41 2.06 4.76
CA ILE A 63 -6.98 3.27 4.15
C ILE A 63 -5.88 4.27 3.82
N HIS A 64 -4.93 4.47 4.73
CA HIS A 64 -3.80 5.37 4.48
C HIS A 64 -2.95 4.90 3.30
N LEU A 65 -2.70 3.60 3.20
CA LEU A 65 -1.96 3.03 2.07
C LEU A 65 -2.69 3.28 0.75
N GLU A 66 -4.02 3.08 0.71
CA GLU A 66 -4.82 3.37 -0.48
C GLU A 66 -4.70 4.83 -0.90
N GLU A 67 -4.78 5.75 0.06
CA GLU A 67 -4.65 7.17 -0.22
C GLU A 67 -3.28 7.51 -0.80
N ARG A 68 -2.23 6.93 -0.27
CA ARG A 68 -0.87 7.17 -0.77
C ARG A 68 -0.69 6.63 -2.18
N VAL A 69 -1.19 5.42 -2.46
CA VAL A 69 -1.14 4.83 -3.80
C VAL A 69 -1.90 5.72 -4.79
N ASN A 70 -3.10 6.14 -4.44
CA ASN A 70 -3.90 7.00 -5.30
C ASN A 70 -3.19 8.33 -5.60
N SER A 71 -2.59 8.94 -4.57
CA SER A 71 -1.86 10.19 -4.72
C SER A 71 -0.63 10.04 -5.61
N LYS A 72 0.13 8.96 -5.44
CA LYS A 72 1.36 8.74 -6.21
C LYS A 72 1.09 8.50 -7.68
N TYR A 73 0.04 7.77 -8.00
CA TYR A 73 -0.30 7.47 -9.39
C TYR A 73 -1.26 8.47 -10.04
N SER A 74 -1.54 9.59 -9.38
CA SER A 74 -2.48 10.59 -9.90
C SER A 74 -2.06 11.17 -11.25
N SER A 75 -0.78 11.32 -11.49
CA SER A 75 -0.25 11.83 -12.77
C SER A 75 -0.28 10.79 -13.88
N LEU A 76 -0.48 9.52 -13.56
CA LEU A 76 -0.47 8.41 -14.52
C LEU A 76 -1.88 7.85 -14.81
N LYS A 77 -2.93 8.51 -14.32
CA LYS A 77 -4.30 8.02 -14.49
C LYS A 77 -4.78 7.99 -15.93
N ASP A 78 -4.12 8.70 -16.83
CA ASP A 78 -4.42 8.67 -18.25
C ASP A 78 -3.87 7.42 -18.94
N ASP A 79 -2.93 6.70 -18.29
CA ASP A 79 -2.41 5.43 -18.79
C ASP A 79 -3.41 4.33 -18.48
N GLU A 80 -3.91 3.67 -19.52
CA GLU A 80 -4.92 2.62 -19.36
C GLU A 80 -4.40 1.43 -18.55
N TYR A 81 -3.15 1.02 -18.76
CA TYR A 81 -2.55 -0.07 -18.01
C TYR A 81 -2.48 0.25 -16.52
N VAL A 82 -1.99 1.45 -16.17
CA VAL A 82 -1.90 1.89 -14.78
C VAL A 82 -3.29 1.94 -14.15
N ARG A 83 -4.27 2.48 -14.86
CA ARG A 83 -5.64 2.60 -14.36
C ARG A 83 -6.26 1.24 -14.07
N GLU A 84 -6.04 0.25 -14.95
CA GLU A 84 -6.54 -1.10 -14.74
C GLU A 84 -5.92 -1.73 -13.49
N LYS A 85 -4.61 -1.59 -13.33
CA LYS A 85 -3.91 -2.14 -12.15
C LYS A 85 -4.35 -1.47 -10.85
N LEU A 86 -4.56 -0.15 -10.88
CA LEU A 86 -5.08 0.57 -9.72
C LEU A 86 -6.49 0.10 -9.35
N ASN A 87 -7.36 -0.10 -10.34
CA ASN A 87 -8.72 -0.59 -10.08
C ASN A 87 -8.70 -1.97 -9.43
N GLU A 88 -7.84 -2.88 -9.91
CA GLU A 88 -7.68 -4.20 -9.30
C GLU A 88 -7.16 -4.09 -7.87
N PHE A 89 -6.18 -3.22 -7.65
CA PHE A 89 -5.62 -3.00 -6.31
C PHE A 89 -6.69 -2.49 -5.34
N PHE A 90 -7.45 -1.47 -5.72
CA PHE A 90 -8.49 -0.91 -4.85
C PHE A 90 -9.61 -1.90 -4.59
N LYS A 91 -9.95 -2.72 -5.57
CA LYS A 91 -10.94 -3.78 -5.36
C LYS A 91 -10.48 -4.77 -4.29
N LEU A 92 -9.22 -5.19 -4.36
CA LEU A 92 -8.66 -6.14 -3.40
C LEU A 92 -8.54 -5.53 -2.00
N THR A 93 -8.12 -4.26 -1.91
CA THR A 93 -8.02 -3.58 -0.62
C THR A 93 -9.39 -3.34 -0.01
N ASP A 94 -10.39 -3.02 -0.81
CA ASP A 94 -11.77 -2.87 -0.33
C ASP A 94 -12.32 -4.19 0.21
N GLU A 95 -12.06 -5.30 -0.46
CA GLU A 95 -12.44 -6.63 0.01
C GLU A 95 -11.78 -6.94 1.36
N LEU A 96 -10.49 -6.61 1.49
CA LEU A 96 -9.76 -6.81 2.73
C LEU A 96 -10.32 -5.94 3.85
N LEU A 97 -10.67 -4.68 3.55
CA LEU A 97 -11.28 -3.77 4.52
C LEU A 97 -12.59 -4.30 5.08
N GLN A 98 -13.36 -5.02 4.28
CA GLN A 98 -14.62 -5.62 4.74
C GLN A 98 -14.40 -6.74 5.75
N THR A 99 -13.21 -7.34 5.79
CA THR A 99 -12.87 -8.41 6.73
C THR A 99 -12.18 -7.88 7.99
N LEU A 100 -11.81 -6.63 8.01
CA LEU A 100 -11.19 -5.97 9.17
C LEU A 100 -12.26 -5.26 10.02
#